data_d21bb8fad9f3bd3560fd33153a841b37
#
_entry.id   d21bb8fad9f3bd3560fd33153a841b37
#
_cell.length_a   1.000
_cell.length_b   1.000
_cell.length_c   1.000
_cell.angle_alpha   90.00
_cell.angle_beta   90.00
_cell.angle_gamma   90.00
#
_symmetry.space_group_name_H-M   'P 1'
#
loop_
_entity.id
_entity.type
_entity.pdbx_description
1 polymer ?
#
loop_
_entity_poly.entity_id
_entity_poly.type
_entity_poly.pdbx_seq_one_letter_code
_entity_poly.pdbx_strand_id
1 'polypeptide(L)'
;MGRAHVSTDRPVAGRYRLVEITHRETNRVSWYADDLRTGRPCLATRTELPRDAGEAARRVPSRVLRASGSVGGLCPGRVGTVVDAVGEGDALWTVTAWIDGTPLDEVLREQGPFTWVRAARVGLELLDVLDAAHAGAVTHGELSPGQVFLREGGPVVVTGFGLAGTTPAPRLTAPSFASPEQARDQRIGPAADLWALGAILYTMLEGRPPFRDRGRPEATLRAVDRLPLRTPVRSGPLTRVVQGLLRKDARERLTRQVVREALTRVLREAPGAEAAAPEAPPHGVPATGRGRERSRRALVPGIALAVVAVAAAVLVTAHGLPGSGGGAEADAPPSSASAAGGSPAPGGGDGGPGAGGVTPPSVTPSPSPPGTGGLPPGFSTYRAPEGFSVALPGGWKRLDTSDTAGLAYRVTFGADGDPRTLAVTYSERVGADAVAVWRDDVEPGLERSGGYERIGGITARTYQGREAADMEWYAEDDGARVRTFGRGFLLGGGRGFSLRWTTPAADWEEPTSREALRTFLGSFRPGSP
;
A
#
# COMPACT_ATOMS: atom_id res chain seq x y z
N MET A 1 -9.83 -11.28 -19.09
CA MET A 1 -8.75 -10.38 -18.65
C MET A 1 -7.88 -11.19 -17.70
N GLY A 2 -6.60 -11.33 -18.05
CA GLY A 2 -5.73 -12.32 -17.44
C GLY A 2 -5.36 -11.96 -16.00
N ARG A 3 -5.78 -12.81 -15.07
CA ARG A 3 -5.25 -12.85 -13.72
C ARG A 3 -3.76 -13.20 -13.80
N ALA A 4 -2.91 -12.44 -13.15
CA ALA A 4 -1.51 -12.79 -13.02
C ALA A 4 -1.39 -14.06 -12.18
N HIS A 5 -1.33 -15.20 -12.86
CA HIS A 5 -0.95 -16.46 -12.25
C HIS A 5 0.53 -16.39 -11.87
N VAL A 6 0.83 -16.13 -10.62
CA VAL A 6 2.13 -16.47 -10.07
C VAL A 6 2.06 -17.95 -9.69
N SER A 7 2.09 -18.81 -10.68
CA SER A 7 2.34 -20.23 -10.47
C SER A 7 3.81 -20.37 -10.11
N THR A 8 4.11 -20.56 -8.83
CA THR A 8 5.39 -21.17 -8.47
C THR A 8 5.30 -22.61 -8.96
N ASP A 9 6.14 -23.01 -9.90
CA ASP A 9 6.15 -24.34 -10.52
C ASP A 9 6.23 -25.51 -9.51
N ARG A 10 6.54 -25.22 -8.26
CA ARG A 10 6.66 -26.20 -7.20
C ARG A 10 5.64 -25.94 -6.08
N PRO A 11 4.73 -26.91 -5.81
CA PRO A 11 3.80 -26.81 -4.70
C PRO A 11 4.54 -26.71 -3.35
N VAL A 12 4.05 -25.85 -2.45
CA VAL A 12 4.55 -25.76 -1.07
C VAL A 12 4.39 -27.11 -0.39
N ALA A 13 5.46 -27.59 0.25
CA ALA A 13 5.55 -28.93 0.85
C ALA A 13 5.15 -30.07 -0.11
N GLY A 14 5.29 -29.88 -1.43
CA GLY A 14 4.86 -30.85 -2.45
C GLY A 14 3.36 -31.09 -2.51
N ARG A 15 2.55 -30.27 -1.82
CA ARG A 15 1.12 -30.49 -1.63
C ARG A 15 0.24 -29.30 -1.97
N TYR A 16 0.65 -28.09 -1.66
CA TYR A 16 -0.20 -26.91 -1.78
C TYR A 16 0.19 -26.07 -2.97
N ARG A 17 -0.68 -26.02 -3.98
CA ARG A 17 -0.47 -25.23 -5.19
C ARG A 17 -0.97 -23.80 -4.93
N LEU A 18 -0.07 -22.85 -4.96
CA LEU A 18 -0.40 -21.42 -4.84
C LEU A 18 -1.08 -20.93 -6.12
N VAL A 19 -2.20 -20.24 -6.00
CA VAL A 19 -3.00 -19.78 -7.14
C VAL A 19 -2.98 -18.27 -7.26
N GLU A 20 -3.35 -17.56 -6.19
CA GLU A 20 -3.50 -16.10 -6.20
C GLU A 20 -3.13 -15.54 -4.83
N ILE A 21 -2.46 -14.37 -4.81
CA ILE A 21 -2.19 -13.66 -3.56
C ILE A 21 -3.48 -13.00 -3.10
N THR A 22 -3.89 -13.32 -1.89
CA THR A 22 -5.09 -12.74 -1.27
C THR A 22 -4.76 -11.56 -0.36
N HIS A 23 -3.59 -11.58 0.29
CA HIS A 23 -3.23 -10.54 1.26
C HIS A 23 -1.72 -10.41 1.43
N ARG A 24 -1.23 -9.18 1.70
CA ARG A 24 0.17 -8.88 1.98
C ARG A 24 0.30 -7.97 3.20
N GLU A 25 1.14 -8.37 4.14
CA GLU A 25 1.65 -7.56 5.24
C GLU A 25 3.19 -7.47 5.15
N THR A 26 3.82 -6.71 6.00
CA THR A 26 5.28 -6.44 5.93
C THR A 26 6.12 -7.72 5.88
N ASN A 27 5.77 -8.74 6.67
CA ASN A 27 6.53 -9.99 6.82
C ASN A 27 5.68 -11.23 6.50
N ARG A 28 4.50 -11.03 5.90
CA ARG A 28 3.55 -12.10 5.67
C ARG A 28 2.86 -11.94 4.33
N VAL A 29 2.75 -13.02 3.59
CA VAL A 29 1.97 -13.06 2.34
C VAL A 29 1.03 -14.24 2.42
N SER A 30 -0.21 -14.05 2.05
CA SER A 30 -1.25 -15.07 2.01
C SER A 30 -1.72 -15.32 0.58
N TRP A 31 -1.97 -16.58 0.26
CA TRP A 31 -2.45 -17.03 -1.05
C TRP A 31 -3.73 -17.83 -0.91
N TYR A 32 -4.62 -17.68 -1.86
CA TYR A 32 -5.53 -18.74 -2.21
C TYR A 32 -4.70 -19.88 -2.79
N ALA A 33 -4.93 -21.09 -2.29
CA ALA A 33 -4.19 -22.27 -2.71
C ALA A 33 -5.11 -23.50 -2.81
N ASP A 34 -4.71 -24.45 -3.62
CA ASP A 34 -5.38 -25.76 -3.73
C ASP A 34 -4.55 -26.82 -3.00
N ASP A 35 -5.18 -27.57 -2.12
CA ASP A 35 -4.60 -28.78 -1.56
C ASP A 35 -4.69 -29.91 -2.61
N LEU A 36 -3.59 -30.26 -3.23
CA LEU A 36 -3.52 -31.26 -4.30
C LEU A 36 -3.92 -32.68 -3.84
N ARG A 37 -3.89 -32.95 -2.53
CA ARG A 37 -4.28 -34.23 -1.96
C ARG A 37 -5.79 -34.37 -1.77
N THR A 38 -6.45 -33.28 -1.39
CA THR A 38 -7.89 -33.30 -1.07
C THR A 38 -8.77 -32.62 -2.13
N GLY A 39 -8.15 -31.84 -3.04
CA GLY A 39 -8.86 -31.01 -4.02
C GLY A 39 -9.62 -29.84 -3.40
N ARG A 40 -9.37 -29.51 -2.13
CA ARG A 40 -10.07 -28.45 -1.42
C ARG A 40 -9.27 -27.13 -1.44
N PRO A 41 -9.96 -25.99 -1.52
CA PRO A 41 -9.32 -24.69 -1.38
C PRO A 41 -8.82 -24.49 0.06
N CYS A 42 -7.73 -23.73 0.17
CA CYS A 42 -7.14 -23.36 1.45
C CYS A 42 -6.47 -21.99 1.35
N LEU A 43 -6.17 -21.40 2.50
CA LEU A 43 -5.36 -20.19 2.62
C LEU A 43 -3.95 -20.61 3.04
N ALA A 44 -2.98 -20.45 2.14
CA ALA A 44 -1.57 -20.69 2.43
C ALA A 44 -0.89 -19.35 2.78
N THR A 45 -0.28 -19.27 3.96
CA THR A 45 0.37 -18.05 4.44
C THR A 45 1.85 -18.30 4.67
N ARG A 46 2.70 -17.55 3.96
CA ARG A 46 4.16 -17.52 4.17
C ARG A 46 4.51 -16.42 5.16
N THR A 47 5.22 -16.78 6.21
CA THR A 47 5.82 -15.84 7.17
C THR A 47 7.32 -16.02 7.16
N GLU A 48 8.09 -14.96 6.97
CA GLU A 48 9.55 -15.02 7.00
C GLU A 48 10.04 -15.30 8.41
N LEU A 49 10.97 -16.23 8.52
CA LEU A 49 11.65 -16.56 9.77
C LEU A 49 13.04 -15.92 9.80
N PRO A 50 13.52 -15.51 10.97
CA PRO A 50 14.89 -15.04 11.11
C PRO A 50 15.89 -16.12 10.72
N ARG A 51 16.93 -15.74 10.02
CA ARG A 51 17.98 -16.65 9.55
C ARG A 51 18.76 -17.31 10.68
N ASP A 52 18.77 -16.69 11.86
CA ASP A 52 19.44 -17.14 13.08
C ASP A 52 18.54 -17.94 14.03
N ALA A 53 17.28 -18.18 13.67
CA ALA A 53 16.32 -18.85 14.54
C ALA A 53 16.63 -20.34 14.82
N GLY A 54 17.52 -20.96 14.06
CA GLY A 54 18.08 -22.27 14.33
C GLY A 54 17.06 -23.35 14.72
N GLU A 55 17.31 -24.02 15.87
CA GLU A 55 16.40 -25.06 16.38
C GLU A 55 15.04 -24.52 16.82
N ALA A 56 14.96 -23.25 17.23
CA ALA A 56 13.69 -22.62 17.60
C ALA A 56 12.73 -22.59 16.40
N ALA A 57 13.20 -22.32 15.18
CA ALA A 57 12.39 -22.33 13.96
C ALA A 57 11.73 -23.70 13.70
N ARG A 58 12.43 -24.79 14.00
CA ARG A 58 11.93 -26.16 13.80
C ARG A 58 10.73 -26.49 14.71
N ARG A 59 10.59 -25.83 15.82
CA ARG A 59 9.49 -26.06 16.80
C ARG A 59 8.25 -25.22 16.49
N VAL A 60 8.38 -24.21 15.62
CA VAL A 60 7.31 -23.28 15.29
C VAL A 60 6.08 -23.99 14.68
N PRO A 61 6.21 -24.88 13.66
CA PRO A 61 5.06 -25.54 13.06
C PRO A 61 4.19 -26.27 14.08
N SER A 62 4.81 -27.09 14.95
CA SER A 62 4.09 -27.85 15.98
C SER A 62 3.42 -26.94 17.02
N ARG A 63 3.99 -25.78 17.31
CA ARG A 63 3.39 -24.82 18.24
C ARG A 63 2.17 -24.16 17.62
N VAL A 64 2.25 -23.76 16.36
CA VAL A 64 1.13 -23.13 15.62
C VAL A 64 -0.06 -24.10 15.55
N LEU A 65 0.19 -25.35 15.14
CA LEU A 65 -0.84 -26.38 15.07
C LEU A 65 -1.53 -26.61 16.42
N ARG A 66 -0.74 -26.70 17.50
CA ARG A 66 -1.30 -26.88 18.85
C ARG A 66 -2.12 -25.68 19.31
N ALA A 67 -1.59 -24.46 19.16
CA ALA A 67 -2.26 -23.24 19.60
C ALA A 67 -3.56 -23.01 18.82
N SER A 68 -3.52 -23.13 17.50
CA SER A 68 -4.71 -23.01 16.64
C SER A 68 -5.75 -24.08 16.97
N GLY A 69 -5.34 -25.34 17.16
CA GLY A 69 -6.24 -26.43 17.52
C GLY A 69 -6.87 -26.24 18.90
N SER A 70 -6.09 -25.79 19.90
CA SER A 70 -6.58 -25.52 21.26
C SER A 70 -7.66 -24.42 21.26
N VAL A 71 -7.37 -23.26 20.63
CA VAL A 71 -8.34 -22.15 20.57
C VAL A 71 -9.53 -22.50 19.70
N GLY A 72 -9.32 -23.21 18.58
CA GLY A 72 -10.40 -23.71 17.71
C GLY A 72 -11.37 -24.65 18.43
N GLY A 73 -10.88 -25.46 19.38
CA GLY A 73 -11.70 -26.29 20.25
C GLY A 73 -12.52 -25.50 21.26
N LEU A 74 -11.97 -24.40 21.79
CA LEU A 74 -12.66 -23.50 22.74
C LEU A 74 -13.68 -22.58 22.07
N CYS A 75 -13.47 -22.25 20.80
CA CYS A 75 -14.28 -21.30 20.04
C CYS A 75 -14.59 -21.84 18.62
N PRO A 76 -15.38 -22.91 18.50
CA PRO A 76 -15.65 -23.57 17.23
C PRO A 76 -16.26 -22.63 16.19
N GLY A 77 -15.74 -22.70 14.95
CA GLY A 77 -16.24 -21.89 13.82
C GLY A 77 -15.85 -20.41 13.85
N ARG A 78 -15.10 -19.98 14.87
CA ARG A 78 -14.64 -18.59 15.04
C ARG A 78 -13.13 -18.44 14.93
N VAL A 79 -12.41 -19.52 14.73
CA VAL A 79 -10.96 -19.56 14.55
C VAL A 79 -10.65 -20.30 13.25
N GLY A 80 -9.80 -19.70 12.44
CA GLY A 80 -9.33 -20.36 11.21
C GLY A 80 -8.54 -21.62 11.55
N THR A 81 -9.03 -22.77 11.12
CA THR A 81 -8.41 -24.06 11.41
C THR A 81 -7.12 -24.21 10.62
N VAL A 82 -5.97 -24.22 11.28
CA VAL A 82 -4.68 -24.55 10.66
C VAL A 82 -4.64 -26.06 10.42
N VAL A 83 -4.65 -26.45 9.14
CA VAL A 83 -4.63 -27.85 8.70
C VAL A 83 -3.22 -28.37 8.50
N ASP A 84 -2.26 -27.47 8.30
CA ASP A 84 -0.85 -27.82 8.16
C ASP A 84 0.05 -26.62 8.52
N ALA A 85 1.28 -26.91 8.96
CA ALA A 85 2.31 -25.91 9.20
C ALA A 85 3.69 -26.52 8.88
N VAL A 86 4.42 -25.89 7.97
CA VAL A 86 5.66 -26.43 7.42
C VAL A 86 6.75 -25.35 7.41
N GLY A 87 7.94 -25.70 7.90
CA GLY A 87 9.14 -24.89 7.70
C GLY A 87 9.77 -25.24 6.36
N GLU A 88 9.94 -24.28 5.46
CA GLU A 88 10.58 -24.48 4.16
C GLU A 88 11.53 -23.33 3.89
N GLY A 89 12.84 -23.64 3.85
CA GLY A 89 13.89 -22.62 3.74
C GLY A 89 13.91 -21.67 4.93
N ASP A 90 13.80 -20.38 4.66
CA ASP A 90 13.72 -19.27 5.63
C ASP A 90 12.28 -18.86 6.00
N ALA A 91 11.30 -19.69 5.65
CA ALA A 91 9.90 -19.36 5.85
C ALA A 91 9.13 -20.43 6.61
N LEU A 92 8.15 -19.96 7.38
CA LEU A 92 7.07 -20.77 7.91
C LEU A 92 5.87 -20.66 6.94
N TRP A 93 5.39 -21.78 6.47
CA TRP A 93 4.13 -21.89 5.79
C TRP A 93 3.07 -22.40 6.76
N THR A 94 2.00 -21.65 6.92
CA THR A 94 0.79 -22.10 7.62
C THR A 94 -0.34 -22.26 6.61
N VAL A 95 -0.99 -23.40 6.62
CA VAL A 95 -2.13 -23.67 5.75
C VAL A 95 -3.38 -23.73 6.60
N THR A 96 -4.32 -22.85 6.31
CA THR A 96 -5.60 -22.74 7.01
C THR A 96 -6.71 -23.22 6.06
N ALA A 97 -7.69 -23.97 6.58
CA ALA A 97 -8.89 -24.31 5.83
C ALA A 97 -9.51 -23.03 5.25
N TRP A 98 -10.06 -23.12 4.05
CA TRP A 98 -10.66 -21.94 3.40
C TRP A 98 -11.72 -21.29 4.30
N ILE A 99 -11.65 -19.97 4.41
CA ILE A 99 -12.59 -19.15 5.18
C ILE A 99 -13.46 -18.42 4.16
N ASP A 100 -14.75 -18.71 4.20
CA ASP A 100 -15.74 -17.98 3.41
C ASP A 100 -16.06 -16.66 4.09
N GLY A 101 -15.22 -15.66 3.83
CA GLY A 101 -15.28 -14.34 4.44
C GLY A 101 -14.21 -13.41 3.87
N THR A 102 -14.39 -12.11 4.08
CA THR A 102 -13.48 -11.06 3.62
C THR A 102 -12.65 -10.54 4.78
N PRO A 103 -11.31 -10.37 4.62
CA PRO A 103 -10.47 -9.74 5.64
C PRO A 103 -10.96 -8.33 5.98
N LEU A 104 -10.94 -7.97 7.26
CA LEU A 104 -11.45 -6.68 7.75
C LEU A 104 -10.75 -5.47 7.13
N ASP A 105 -9.45 -5.56 6.86
CA ASP A 105 -8.71 -4.49 6.17
C ASP A 105 -9.19 -4.29 4.72
N GLU A 106 -9.55 -5.38 4.04
CA GLU A 106 -10.16 -5.34 2.71
C GLU A 106 -11.55 -4.70 2.76
N VAL A 107 -12.39 -5.12 3.69
CA VAL A 107 -13.71 -4.52 3.90
C VAL A 107 -13.61 -3.03 4.20
N LEU A 108 -12.66 -2.62 5.04
CA LEU A 108 -12.44 -1.21 5.38
C LEU A 108 -11.92 -0.39 4.19
N ARG A 109 -11.11 -1.00 3.34
CA ARG A 109 -10.62 -0.35 2.13
C ARG A 109 -11.72 -0.15 1.09
N GLU A 110 -12.63 -1.11 0.96
CA GLU A 110 -13.74 -1.07 -0.01
C GLU A 110 -14.90 -0.22 0.46
N GLN A 111 -15.32 -0.39 1.71
CA GLN A 111 -16.53 0.22 2.25
C GLN A 111 -16.24 1.49 3.08
N GLY A 112 -14.96 1.76 3.38
CA GLY A 112 -14.57 2.85 4.27
C GLY A 112 -14.82 2.55 5.76
N PRO A 113 -14.76 3.58 6.62
CA PRO A 113 -14.94 3.45 8.05
C PRO A 113 -16.35 2.96 8.42
N PHE A 114 -16.42 2.16 9.49
CA PHE A 114 -17.67 1.64 10.01
C PHE A 114 -18.42 2.66 10.88
N THR A 115 -19.73 2.47 10.99
CA THR A 115 -20.50 3.09 12.06
C THR A 115 -20.05 2.53 13.42
N TRP A 116 -20.21 3.30 14.48
CA TRP A 116 -19.86 2.85 15.82
C TRP A 116 -20.67 1.61 16.27
N VAL A 117 -21.89 1.39 15.76
CA VAL A 117 -22.70 0.19 16.01
C VAL A 117 -22.05 -1.04 15.38
N ARG A 118 -21.69 -0.95 14.08
CA ARG A 118 -21.02 -2.06 13.39
C ARG A 118 -19.67 -2.37 14.02
N ALA A 119 -18.88 -1.34 14.37
CA ALA A 119 -17.61 -1.52 15.06
C ALA A 119 -17.76 -2.16 16.45
N ALA A 120 -18.81 -1.79 17.21
CA ALA A 120 -19.10 -2.40 18.51
C ALA A 120 -19.45 -3.89 18.37
N ARG A 121 -20.22 -4.26 17.36
CA ARG A 121 -20.58 -5.68 17.09
C ARG A 121 -19.35 -6.50 16.77
N VAL A 122 -18.55 -6.07 15.79
CA VAL A 122 -17.29 -6.75 15.44
C VAL A 122 -16.33 -6.80 16.65
N GLY A 123 -16.25 -5.70 17.41
CA GLY A 123 -15.43 -5.64 18.62
C GLY A 123 -15.84 -6.64 19.71
N LEU A 124 -17.15 -6.85 19.93
CA LEU A 124 -17.65 -7.88 20.85
C LEU A 124 -17.30 -9.28 20.39
N GLU A 125 -17.49 -9.56 19.11
CA GLU A 125 -17.16 -10.86 18.56
C GLU A 125 -15.65 -11.16 18.65
N LEU A 126 -14.79 -10.18 18.38
CA LEU A 126 -13.35 -10.31 18.58
C LEU A 126 -13.01 -10.56 20.06
N LEU A 127 -13.65 -9.82 20.96
CA LEU A 127 -13.44 -9.97 22.40
C LEU A 127 -13.81 -11.39 22.88
N ASP A 128 -14.88 -11.99 22.33
CA ASP A 128 -15.28 -13.37 22.66
C ASP A 128 -14.19 -14.38 22.26
N VAL A 129 -13.61 -14.23 21.06
CA VAL A 129 -12.52 -15.10 20.61
C VAL A 129 -11.27 -14.93 21.47
N LEU A 130 -10.93 -13.69 21.82
CA LEU A 130 -9.79 -13.40 22.69
C LEU A 130 -10.02 -13.94 24.11
N ASP A 131 -11.23 -13.83 24.65
CA ASP A 131 -11.57 -14.38 25.97
C ASP A 131 -11.42 -15.91 25.99
N ALA A 132 -11.89 -16.61 24.96
CA ALA A 132 -11.70 -18.04 24.83
C ALA A 132 -10.22 -18.42 24.72
N ALA A 133 -9.43 -17.69 23.94
CA ALA A 133 -8.00 -17.93 23.81
C ALA A 133 -7.26 -17.72 25.14
N HIS A 134 -7.56 -16.63 25.85
CA HIS A 134 -6.94 -16.31 27.12
C HIS A 134 -7.33 -17.29 28.23
N ALA A 135 -8.56 -17.83 28.22
CA ALA A 135 -8.98 -18.91 29.11
C ALA A 135 -8.15 -20.18 28.85
N GLY A 136 -7.77 -20.43 27.60
CA GLY A 136 -6.84 -21.50 27.21
C GLY A 136 -5.36 -21.16 27.38
N ALA A 137 -5.02 -20.06 28.07
CA ALA A 137 -3.66 -19.54 28.24
C ALA A 137 -2.93 -19.25 26.91
N VAL A 138 -3.66 -18.98 25.83
CA VAL A 138 -3.12 -18.60 24.52
C VAL A 138 -3.33 -17.10 24.32
N THR A 139 -2.22 -16.37 24.09
CA THR A 139 -2.23 -14.97 23.65
C THR A 139 -2.09 -14.95 22.13
N HIS A 140 -2.89 -14.15 21.44
CA HIS A 140 -2.77 -13.98 19.98
C HIS A 140 -1.44 -13.27 19.63
N GLY A 141 -1.22 -12.11 20.23
CA GLY A 141 0.04 -11.36 20.22
C GLY A 141 0.39 -10.66 18.90
N GLU A 142 -0.31 -10.95 17.79
CA GLU A 142 -0.07 -10.35 16.46
C GLU A 142 -1.38 -9.97 15.76
N LEU A 143 -2.45 -9.71 16.50
CA LEU A 143 -3.76 -9.44 15.92
C LEU A 143 -3.74 -8.13 15.08
N SER A 144 -4.20 -8.24 13.83
CA SER A 144 -4.34 -7.13 12.89
C SER A 144 -5.63 -7.30 12.06
N PRO A 145 -6.11 -6.27 11.36
CA PRO A 145 -7.30 -6.38 10.52
C PRO A 145 -7.23 -7.47 9.44
N GLY A 146 -6.05 -7.75 8.87
CA GLY A 146 -5.86 -8.80 7.87
C GLY A 146 -6.04 -10.22 8.40
N GLN A 147 -6.11 -10.40 9.72
CA GLN A 147 -6.34 -11.70 10.39
C GLN A 147 -7.78 -11.87 10.90
N VAL A 148 -8.62 -10.89 10.67
CA VAL A 148 -10.02 -10.87 11.08
C VAL A 148 -10.89 -10.98 9.84
N PHE A 149 -11.60 -12.09 9.68
CA PHE A 149 -12.46 -12.34 8.52
C PHE A 149 -13.91 -12.06 8.90
N LEU A 150 -14.56 -11.18 8.16
CA LEU A 150 -15.99 -10.91 8.26
C LEU A 150 -16.74 -11.82 7.30
N ARG A 151 -17.73 -12.56 7.82
CA ARG A 151 -18.56 -13.48 7.04
C ARG A 151 -19.94 -12.87 6.80
N GLU A 152 -20.50 -13.10 5.64
CA GLU A 152 -21.87 -12.71 5.37
C GLU A 152 -22.83 -13.58 6.18
N GLY A 153 -23.58 -12.93 7.12
CA GLY A 153 -24.52 -13.64 8.00
C GLY A 153 -23.90 -14.62 9.01
N GLY A 154 -22.58 -14.59 9.19
CA GLY A 154 -21.86 -15.47 10.12
C GLY A 154 -20.98 -14.72 11.13
N PRO A 155 -20.47 -15.42 12.15
CA PRO A 155 -19.59 -14.82 13.13
C PRO A 155 -18.21 -14.50 12.52
N VAL A 156 -17.51 -13.56 13.15
CA VAL A 156 -16.12 -13.23 12.83
C VAL A 156 -15.22 -14.46 13.01
N VAL A 157 -14.30 -14.64 12.08
CA VAL A 157 -13.26 -15.69 12.16
C VAL A 157 -11.89 -15.04 12.29
N VAL A 158 -11.12 -15.49 13.29
CA VAL A 158 -9.77 -14.98 13.56
C VAL A 158 -8.73 -16.03 13.18
N THR A 159 -7.67 -15.61 12.49
CA THR A 159 -6.53 -16.47 12.11
C THR A 159 -5.26 -16.04 12.85
N GLY A 160 -4.18 -16.80 12.73
CA GLY A 160 -2.85 -16.39 13.20
C GLY A 160 -2.52 -16.76 14.64
N PHE A 161 -3.32 -17.55 15.33
CA PHE A 161 -2.97 -18.05 16.66
C PHE A 161 -1.70 -18.92 16.66
N GLY A 162 -0.85 -18.73 17.66
CA GLY A 162 0.40 -19.48 17.84
C GLY A 162 1.59 -18.90 17.06
N LEU A 163 1.41 -17.84 16.30
CA LEU A 163 2.50 -17.15 15.58
C LEU A 163 3.30 -16.21 16.50
N ALA A 164 2.69 -15.65 17.54
CA ALA A 164 3.36 -14.76 18.49
C ALA A 164 4.60 -15.41 19.13
N GLY A 165 5.72 -14.69 19.09
CA GLY A 165 7.01 -15.16 19.60
C GLY A 165 7.62 -16.31 18.80
N THR A 166 7.13 -16.61 17.59
CA THR A 166 7.76 -17.56 16.66
C THR A 166 8.86 -16.91 15.84
N THR A 167 8.71 -15.61 15.62
CA THR A 167 9.73 -14.79 14.99
C THR A 167 10.27 -13.80 16.01
N PRO A 168 11.54 -13.40 15.97
CA PRO A 168 12.09 -12.32 16.79
C PRO A 168 11.35 -10.99 16.56
N ALA A 169 10.52 -10.94 15.53
CA ALA A 169 9.84 -9.74 15.16
C ALA A 169 8.40 -9.98 14.69
N PRO A 170 7.49 -10.55 15.50
CA PRO A 170 6.05 -10.52 15.24
C PRO A 170 5.58 -9.09 14.98
N ARG A 171 6.26 -8.14 15.59
CA ARG A 171 6.16 -6.69 15.43
C ARG A 171 6.35 -6.20 13.99
N LEU A 172 7.06 -6.95 13.16
CA LEU A 172 7.30 -6.56 11.76
C LEU A 172 6.10 -6.82 10.86
N THR A 173 5.18 -7.71 11.25
CA THR A 173 4.04 -8.08 10.40
C THR A 173 3.03 -6.95 10.30
N ALA A 174 2.63 -6.38 11.43
CA ALA A 174 1.66 -5.28 11.49
C ALA A 174 2.05 -4.28 12.59
N PRO A 175 3.15 -3.52 12.43
CA PRO A 175 3.72 -2.70 13.49
C PRO A 175 2.78 -1.61 14.01
N SER A 176 1.81 -1.17 13.21
CA SER A 176 0.78 -0.19 13.60
C SER A 176 -0.21 -0.71 14.65
N PHE A 177 -0.30 -2.03 14.82
CA PHE A 177 -1.18 -2.70 15.78
C PHE A 177 -0.42 -3.29 16.97
N ALA A 178 0.91 -3.30 16.92
CA ALA A 178 1.75 -3.76 18.03
C ALA A 178 1.55 -2.88 19.27
N SER A 179 1.60 -3.51 20.44
CA SER A 179 1.48 -2.80 21.71
C SER A 179 2.79 -2.12 22.14
N PRO A 180 2.76 -1.12 23.03
CA PRO A 180 3.97 -0.49 23.57
C PRO A 180 4.93 -1.47 24.23
N GLU A 181 4.43 -2.48 24.94
CA GLU A 181 5.26 -3.53 25.53
C GLU A 181 5.96 -4.38 24.45
N GLN A 182 5.30 -4.64 23.33
CA GLN A 182 5.95 -5.27 22.17
C GLN A 182 7.01 -4.35 21.56
N ALA A 183 6.73 -3.06 21.45
CA ALA A 183 7.70 -2.09 20.94
C ALA A 183 8.96 -1.97 21.79
N ARG A 184 8.87 -2.31 23.10
CA ARG A 184 9.96 -2.31 24.07
C ARG A 184 10.62 -3.66 24.28
N ASP A 185 10.30 -4.68 23.47
CA ASP A 185 10.79 -6.06 23.67
C ASP A 185 10.42 -6.70 25.00
N GLN A 186 9.33 -6.24 25.61
CA GLN A 186 8.84 -6.79 26.89
C GLN A 186 8.00 -8.05 26.65
N ARG A 187 7.82 -8.82 27.72
CA ARG A 187 6.95 -10.00 27.68
C ARG A 187 5.52 -9.59 27.35
N ILE A 188 4.94 -10.24 26.35
CA ILE A 188 3.55 -10.04 25.93
C ILE A 188 2.60 -10.98 26.66
N GLY A 189 1.36 -10.55 26.78
CA GLY A 189 0.28 -11.32 27.40
C GLY A 189 -1.08 -10.79 26.91
N PRO A 190 -2.18 -11.19 27.55
CA PRO A 190 -3.55 -10.79 27.19
C PRO A 190 -3.76 -9.27 27.03
N ALA A 191 -3.00 -8.46 27.74
CA ALA A 191 -3.07 -6.99 27.62
C ALA A 191 -2.62 -6.49 26.23
N ALA A 192 -1.68 -7.20 25.57
CA ALA A 192 -1.26 -6.85 24.21
C ALA A 192 -2.39 -7.07 23.19
N ASP A 193 -3.19 -8.13 23.37
CA ASP A 193 -4.36 -8.39 22.52
C ASP A 193 -5.46 -7.34 22.71
N LEU A 194 -5.63 -6.85 23.94
CA LEU A 194 -6.57 -5.76 24.23
C LEU A 194 -6.13 -4.44 23.60
N TRP A 195 -4.83 -4.16 23.54
CA TRP A 195 -4.31 -3.05 22.75
C TRP A 195 -4.63 -3.22 21.27
N ALA A 196 -4.36 -4.40 20.71
CA ALA A 196 -4.64 -4.69 19.30
C ALA A 196 -6.14 -4.56 18.99
N LEU A 197 -7.03 -5.03 19.86
CA LEU A 197 -8.48 -4.80 19.76
C LEU A 197 -8.79 -3.29 19.73
N GLY A 198 -8.18 -2.50 20.62
CA GLY A 198 -8.34 -1.04 20.63
C GLY A 198 -7.87 -0.39 19.33
N ALA A 199 -6.74 -0.85 18.76
CA ALA A 199 -6.21 -0.37 17.51
C ALA A 199 -7.11 -0.76 16.32
N ILE A 200 -7.70 -1.94 16.33
CA ILE A 200 -8.68 -2.39 15.33
C ILE A 200 -9.98 -1.57 15.42
N LEU A 201 -10.52 -1.35 16.63
CA LEU A 201 -11.68 -0.50 16.83
C LEU A 201 -11.41 0.93 16.32
N TYR A 202 -10.27 1.51 16.66
CA TYR A 202 -9.84 2.81 16.13
C TYR A 202 -9.83 2.80 14.61
N THR A 203 -9.25 1.75 14.00
CA THR A 203 -9.14 1.64 12.54
C THR A 203 -10.51 1.51 11.87
N MET A 204 -11.41 0.71 12.45
CA MET A 204 -12.78 0.60 11.95
C MET A 204 -13.52 1.93 11.95
N LEU A 205 -13.30 2.75 12.97
CA LEU A 205 -14.01 4.03 13.14
C LEU A 205 -13.39 5.18 12.35
N GLU A 206 -12.05 5.25 12.30
CA GLU A 206 -11.33 6.36 11.69
C GLU A 206 -10.84 6.07 10.26
N GLY A 207 -10.93 4.81 9.78
CA GLY A 207 -10.45 4.36 8.47
C GLY A 207 -8.92 4.26 8.36
N ARG A 208 -8.20 4.38 9.48
CA ARG A 208 -6.74 4.35 9.55
C ARG A 208 -6.28 3.92 10.93
N PRO A 209 -5.10 3.27 11.05
CA PRO A 209 -4.58 2.86 12.37
C PRO A 209 -4.24 4.07 13.26
N PRO A 210 -4.25 3.89 14.60
CA PRO A 210 -3.93 4.95 15.55
C PRO A 210 -2.51 5.49 15.39
N PHE A 211 -1.59 4.64 14.98
CA PHE A 211 -0.21 4.98 14.63
C PHE A 211 0.03 4.52 13.20
N ARG A 212 0.26 5.48 12.29
CA ARG A 212 0.48 5.17 10.86
C ARG A 212 1.75 4.36 10.68
N ASP A 213 1.72 3.42 9.76
CA ASP A 213 2.92 2.78 9.27
C ASP A 213 3.85 3.85 8.63
N ARG A 214 5.12 3.80 9.02
CA ARG A 214 6.16 4.73 8.58
C ARG A 214 7.10 4.10 7.55
N GLY A 215 6.71 2.95 7.00
CA GLY A 215 7.51 2.19 6.04
C GLY A 215 8.71 1.45 6.65
N ARG A 216 9.12 1.83 7.88
CA ARG A 216 10.14 1.12 8.66
C ARG A 216 9.51 0.65 9.97
N PRO A 217 9.48 -0.66 10.23
CA PRO A 217 8.86 -1.21 11.44
C PRO A 217 9.34 -0.53 12.72
N GLU A 218 10.65 -0.29 12.86
CA GLU A 218 11.22 0.34 14.05
C GLU A 218 10.76 1.79 14.24
N ALA A 219 10.52 2.52 13.13
CA ALA A 219 10.01 3.89 13.19
C ALA A 219 8.53 3.90 13.60
N THR A 220 7.75 2.92 13.13
CA THR A 220 6.36 2.73 13.53
C THR A 220 6.26 2.31 14.99
N LEU A 221 7.08 1.35 15.44
CA LEU A 221 7.14 0.92 16.83
C LEU A 221 7.56 2.06 17.78
N ARG A 222 8.54 2.88 17.40
CA ARG A 222 8.89 4.09 18.16
C ARG A 222 7.72 5.08 18.26
N ALA A 223 6.91 5.19 17.20
CA ALA A 223 5.71 6.02 17.25
C ALA A 223 4.65 5.42 18.18
N VAL A 224 4.43 4.10 18.12
CA VAL A 224 3.55 3.38 19.04
C VAL A 224 3.98 3.59 20.49
N ASP A 225 5.27 3.51 20.78
CA ASP A 225 5.80 3.69 22.13
C ASP A 225 5.69 5.13 22.65
N ARG A 226 6.11 6.10 21.85
CA ARG A 226 6.40 7.47 22.33
C ARG A 226 5.33 8.50 21.99
N LEU A 227 4.63 8.38 20.84
CA LEU A 227 3.69 9.40 20.43
C LEU A 227 2.36 9.27 21.18
N PRO A 228 1.72 10.41 21.52
CA PRO A 228 0.38 10.39 22.07
C PRO A 228 -0.63 9.82 21.07
N LEU A 229 -1.68 9.19 21.58
CA LEU A 229 -2.82 8.77 20.77
C LEU A 229 -3.51 10.02 20.20
N ARG A 230 -3.73 10.05 18.90
CA ARG A 230 -4.62 11.05 18.30
C ARG A 230 -6.04 10.80 18.75
N THR A 231 -6.72 11.83 19.24
CA THR A 231 -8.12 11.72 19.66
C THR A 231 -8.96 11.25 18.47
N PRO A 232 -9.70 10.14 18.62
CA PRO A 232 -10.61 9.69 17.58
C PRO A 232 -11.76 10.68 17.43
N VAL A 233 -12.13 11.00 16.20
CA VAL A 233 -13.14 12.01 15.89
C VAL A 233 -14.50 11.37 15.56
N ARG A 234 -14.47 10.15 14.97
CA ARG A 234 -15.67 9.43 14.49
C ARG A 234 -16.16 8.36 15.44
N SER A 235 -15.50 8.19 16.58
CA SER A 235 -15.75 7.08 17.51
C SER A 235 -17.04 7.22 18.33
N GLY A 236 -17.63 8.41 18.41
CA GLY A 236 -18.87 8.62 19.16
C GLY A 236 -18.87 8.01 20.56
N PRO A 237 -19.85 7.15 20.90
CA PRO A 237 -19.94 6.49 22.20
C PRO A 237 -18.74 5.57 22.51
N LEU A 238 -18.01 5.09 21.49
CA LEU A 238 -16.86 4.21 21.65
C LEU A 238 -15.56 4.95 21.99
N THR A 239 -15.54 6.29 22.00
CA THR A 239 -14.32 7.10 22.24
C THR A 239 -13.61 6.68 23.53
N ARG A 240 -14.34 6.52 24.64
CA ARG A 240 -13.77 6.13 25.93
C ARG A 240 -13.22 4.72 25.91
N VAL A 241 -13.87 3.79 25.22
CA VAL A 241 -13.41 2.40 25.08
C VAL A 241 -12.10 2.35 24.32
N VAL A 242 -12.04 3.01 23.16
CA VAL A 242 -10.85 3.08 22.32
C VAL A 242 -9.68 3.71 23.07
N GLN A 243 -9.90 4.85 23.71
CA GLN A 243 -8.85 5.53 24.51
C GLN A 243 -8.39 4.69 25.69
N GLY A 244 -9.30 3.98 26.35
CA GLY A 244 -8.99 3.12 27.49
C GLY A 244 -8.22 1.85 27.12
N LEU A 245 -8.50 1.27 25.95
CA LEU A 245 -7.75 0.14 25.40
C LEU A 245 -6.35 0.56 24.92
N LEU A 246 -6.20 1.79 24.41
CA LEU A 246 -4.95 2.33 23.87
C LEU A 246 -4.13 3.11 24.92
N ARG A 247 -4.26 2.76 26.20
CA ARG A 247 -3.36 3.23 27.26
C ARG A 247 -1.98 2.58 27.10
N LYS A 248 -0.93 3.41 27.17
CA LYS A 248 0.46 2.95 26.99
C LYS A 248 0.91 1.98 28.09
N ASP A 249 0.51 2.24 29.34
CA ASP A 249 0.70 1.29 30.41
C ASP A 249 -0.36 0.18 30.34
N ALA A 250 0.10 -1.06 30.22
CA ALA A 250 -0.78 -2.23 30.15
C ALA A 250 -1.67 -2.39 31.39
N ARG A 251 -1.24 -1.88 32.55
CA ARG A 251 -2.00 -1.94 33.81
C ARG A 251 -3.15 -0.95 33.88
N GLU A 252 -3.06 0.14 33.11
CA GLU A 252 -4.10 1.16 33.00
C GLU A 252 -5.14 0.86 31.91
N ARG A 253 -4.92 -0.18 31.10
CA ARG A 253 -5.87 -0.57 30.06
C ARG A 253 -7.16 -1.09 30.66
N LEU A 254 -8.26 -0.81 29.95
CA LEU A 254 -9.56 -1.39 30.31
C LEU A 254 -9.48 -2.91 30.34
N THR A 255 -10.13 -3.49 31.34
CA THR A 255 -10.27 -4.94 31.43
C THR A 255 -11.29 -5.45 30.41
N ARG A 256 -11.20 -6.73 30.06
CA ARG A 256 -12.14 -7.40 29.14
C ARG A 256 -13.59 -7.20 29.54
N GLN A 257 -13.89 -7.32 30.83
CA GLN A 257 -15.24 -7.14 31.35
C GLN A 257 -15.76 -5.72 31.11
N VAL A 258 -14.99 -4.69 31.42
CA VAL A 258 -15.36 -3.28 31.20
C VAL A 258 -15.58 -2.99 29.70
N VAL A 259 -14.72 -3.54 28.83
CA VAL A 259 -14.87 -3.40 27.37
C VAL A 259 -16.17 -4.05 26.90
N ARG A 260 -16.45 -5.29 27.35
CA ARG A 260 -17.68 -6.02 27.02
C ARG A 260 -18.93 -5.24 27.42
N GLU A 261 -18.97 -4.77 28.66
CA GLU A 261 -20.09 -3.98 29.17
C GLU A 261 -20.31 -2.71 28.35
N ALA A 262 -19.24 -2.01 28.01
CA ALA A 262 -19.31 -0.77 27.24
C ALA A 262 -19.79 -1.02 25.80
N LEU A 263 -19.26 -2.02 25.10
CA LEU A 263 -19.68 -2.38 23.74
C LEU A 263 -21.15 -2.85 23.72
N THR A 264 -21.54 -3.67 24.70
CA THR A 264 -22.92 -4.15 24.85
C THR A 264 -23.90 -2.99 25.11
N ARG A 265 -23.50 -2.02 25.93
CA ARG A 265 -24.31 -0.81 26.19
C ARG A 265 -24.56 -0.04 24.90
N VAL A 266 -23.52 0.20 24.13
CA VAL A 266 -23.60 0.88 22.83
C VAL A 266 -24.62 0.21 21.90
N LEU A 267 -24.60 -1.13 21.84
CA LEU A 267 -25.57 -1.87 20.99
C LEU A 267 -27.00 -1.81 21.53
N ARG A 268 -27.20 -1.73 22.85
CA ARG A 268 -28.52 -1.60 23.45
C ARG A 268 -29.13 -0.19 23.25
N GLU A 269 -28.29 0.84 23.30
CA GLU A 269 -28.72 2.24 23.18
C GLU A 269 -28.99 2.64 21.73
N ALA A 270 -28.66 1.81 20.75
CA ALA A 270 -28.84 2.08 19.33
C ALA A 270 -29.70 1.04 18.57
N PRO A 271 -30.89 0.70 19.02
CA PRO A 271 -31.68 -0.39 18.43
C PRO A 271 -32.15 -0.15 16.98
N GLY A 272 -31.93 1.04 16.40
CA GLY A 272 -32.34 1.40 15.04
C GLY A 272 -31.26 1.98 14.14
N ALA A 273 -30.01 2.12 14.62
CA ALA A 273 -28.96 2.79 13.86
C ALA A 273 -28.40 1.98 12.66
N GLU A 274 -28.86 0.77 12.47
CA GLU A 274 -28.48 -0.08 11.33
C GLU A 274 -29.27 0.27 10.05
N ALA A 275 -30.44 0.91 10.18
CA ALA A 275 -31.29 1.35 9.07
C ALA A 275 -30.87 2.69 8.45
N ALA A 276 -29.91 3.38 9.06
CA ALA A 276 -29.38 4.65 8.55
C ALA A 276 -28.00 4.44 7.88
N ALA A 277 -27.91 3.54 6.90
CA ALA A 277 -26.95 3.70 5.82
C ALA A 277 -27.39 4.92 5.00
N PRO A 278 -26.47 5.80 4.55
CA PRO A 278 -26.88 6.89 3.67
C PRO A 278 -27.45 6.29 2.39
N GLU A 279 -28.76 6.38 2.23
CA GLU A 279 -29.46 6.07 0.98
C GLU A 279 -28.88 6.97 -0.11
N ALA A 280 -28.35 6.34 -1.14
CA ALA A 280 -28.12 7.00 -2.42
C ALA A 280 -29.49 7.43 -2.98
N PRO A 281 -29.60 8.61 -3.63
CA PRO A 281 -30.88 9.11 -4.13
C PRO A 281 -31.45 8.16 -5.19
N PRO A 282 -32.79 7.97 -5.22
CA PRO A 282 -33.40 7.02 -6.12
C PRO A 282 -33.43 7.56 -7.56
N HIS A 283 -32.69 6.93 -8.44
CA HIS A 283 -32.92 7.05 -9.87
C HIS A 283 -34.00 6.04 -10.28
N GLY A 284 -35.19 6.59 -10.53
CA GLY A 284 -36.30 5.82 -11.06
C GLY A 284 -36.04 5.36 -12.49
N VAL A 285 -36.24 4.08 -12.75
CA VAL A 285 -36.44 3.52 -14.09
C VAL A 285 -37.63 2.56 -14.00
N PRO A 286 -38.61 2.60 -14.94
CA PRO A 286 -39.81 1.81 -14.85
C PRO A 286 -39.60 0.35 -15.24
N ALA A 287 -40.31 -0.51 -14.56
CA ALA A 287 -40.36 -1.93 -14.77
C ALA A 287 -41.06 -2.33 -16.06
N THR A 288 -40.48 -3.24 -16.85
CA THR A 288 -41.25 -4.20 -17.67
C THR A 288 -40.56 -5.55 -17.66
N GLY A 289 -41.15 -6.46 -17.13
CA GLY A 289 -41.65 -7.78 -17.37
C GLY A 289 -40.77 -8.92 -17.89
N ARG A 290 -40.80 -9.99 -17.10
CA ARG A 290 -40.79 -11.42 -17.47
C ARG A 290 -39.50 -12.07 -17.96
N GLY A 291 -39.12 -13.13 -17.23
CA GLY A 291 -38.35 -14.23 -17.79
C GLY A 291 -37.45 -14.97 -16.78
N ARG A 292 -38.00 -16.04 -16.29
CA ARG A 292 -37.44 -17.06 -15.43
C ARG A 292 -36.30 -17.78 -16.15
N GLU A 293 -35.11 -17.90 -15.53
CA GLU A 293 -34.40 -19.21 -15.52
C GLU A 293 -33.19 -19.17 -14.60
N ARG A 294 -33.08 -20.24 -13.81
CA ARG A 294 -32.01 -20.49 -12.85
C ARG A 294 -30.76 -20.94 -13.59
N SER A 295 -29.63 -20.30 -13.36
CA SER A 295 -28.33 -20.97 -13.52
C SER A 295 -27.36 -20.52 -12.44
N ARG A 296 -27.00 -21.47 -11.60
CA ARG A 296 -25.97 -21.35 -10.57
C ARG A 296 -24.60 -21.25 -11.25
N ARG A 297 -23.92 -20.15 -11.11
CA ARG A 297 -22.44 -20.08 -11.08
C ARG A 297 -22.05 -18.83 -10.31
N ALA A 298 -21.54 -19.07 -9.12
CA ALA A 298 -20.95 -18.05 -8.24
C ALA A 298 -19.78 -17.38 -8.95
N LEU A 299 -19.86 -16.08 -9.08
CA LEU A 299 -18.75 -15.20 -9.45
C LEU A 299 -18.17 -14.65 -8.16
N VAL A 300 -16.92 -14.99 -7.89
CA VAL A 300 -16.08 -14.34 -6.89
C VAL A 300 -15.47 -13.10 -7.55
N PRO A 301 -15.69 -11.90 -7.07
CA PRO A 301 -14.89 -10.74 -7.47
C PRO A 301 -13.69 -10.62 -6.53
N GLY A 302 -12.51 -10.92 -7.05
CA GLY A 302 -11.28 -10.47 -6.45
C GLY A 302 -11.06 -9.01 -6.78
N ILE A 303 -10.66 -8.18 -5.84
CA ILE A 303 -9.93 -6.93 -6.10
C ILE A 303 -9.27 -6.47 -4.82
N ALA A 304 -7.97 -6.40 -4.84
CA ALA A 304 -7.16 -5.62 -3.92
C ALA A 304 -6.17 -4.79 -4.72
N LEU A 305 -6.04 -3.55 -4.38
CA LEU A 305 -4.89 -2.64 -4.60
C LEU A 305 -5.31 -1.24 -5.05
N ALA A 306 -5.46 -0.34 -4.11
CA ALA A 306 -5.65 1.05 -4.47
C ALA A 306 -5.07 2.09 -3.53
N VAL A 307 -3.97 1.92 -2.87
CA VAL A 307 -3.27 3.06 -2.25
C VAL A 307 -1.75 2.92 -2.26
N VAL A 308 -1.17 1.75 -2.49
CA VAL A 308 0.28 1.54 -2.49
C VAL A 308 0.89 1.55 -3.89
N ALA A 309 0.07 1.52 -4.95
CA ALA A 309 0.53 1.44 -6.34
C ALA A 309 1.15 2.72 -6.92
N VAL A 310 1.29 3.79 -6.14
CA VAL A 310 1.96 5.01 -6.62
C VAL A 310 3.48 4.94 -6.46
N ALA A 311 4.00 4.01 -5.65
CA ALA A 311 5.42 3.91 -5.37
C ALA A 311 6.12 2.64 -5.88
N ALA A 312 5.39 1.62 -6.34
CA ALA A 312 5.97 0.31 -6.65
C ALA A 312 6.10 -0.05 -8.14
N ALA A 313 5.93 0.92 -9.05
CA ALA A 313 6.04 0.67 -10.49
C ALA A 313 7.39 1.07 -11.08
N VAL A 314 8.50 0.81 -10.37
CA VAL A 314 9.87 0.92 -10.91
C VAL A 314 10.54 -0.46 -11.06
N LEU A 315 9.89 -1.53 -10.72
CA LEU A 315 10.51 -2.87 -10.73
C LEU A 315 9.62 -3.90 -11.41
N VAL A 316 9.41 -3.83 -12.70
CA VAL A 316 9.16 -4.99 -13.58
C VAL A 316 9.19 -4.55 -15.03
N THR A 317 10.35 -4.55 -15.66
CA THR A 317 10.49 -4.85 -17.10
C THR A 317 11.93 -5.31 -17.35
N ALA A 318 12.22 -6.55 -17.10
CA ALA A 318 13.34 -7.23 -17.70
C ALA A 318 13.15 -8.75 -17.63
N HIS A 319 12.49 -9.31 -18.60
CA HIS A 319 12.76 -10.68 -19.06
C HIS A 319 12.69 -10.68 -20.59
N GLY A 320 13.84 -10.39 -21.18
CA GLY A 320 14.11 -10.60 -22.59
C GLY A 320 14.53 -12.05 -22.83
N LEU A 321 14.10 -12.59 -23.93
CA LEU A 321 14.29 -13.91 -24.48
C LEU A 321 15.76 -14.26 -24.77
N PRO A 322 16.13 -15.55 -24.82
CA PRO A 322 17.47 -16.01 -25.11
C PRO A 322 17.71 -16.13 -26.62
N GLY A 323 18.83 -15.60 -27.06
CA GLY A 323 19.37 -15.78 -28.41
C GLY A 323 20.80 -16.25 -28.38
N SER A 324 21.03 -17.34 -29.01
CA SER A 324 22.19 -18.20 -29.11
C SER A 324 23.47 -17.57 -29.68
N GLY A 325 24.63 -18.03 -29.19
CA GLY A 325 25.73 -18.48 -30.05
C GLY A 325 26.98 -17.67 -30.08
N GLY A 326 28.07 -18.24 -29.59
CA GLY A 326 29.36 -18.28 -30.29
C GLY A 326 30.49 -17.41 -29.80
N GLY A 327 31.39 -17.96 -28.98
CA GLY A 327 32.79 -18.22 -29.34
C GLY A 327 33.86 -17.16 -29.10
N ALA A 328 34.81 -17.53 -28.24
CA ALA A 328 36.24 -17.33 -28.30
C ALA A 328 36.90 -16.04 -27.75
N GLU A 329 37.50 -16.22 -26.62
CA GLU A 329 38.96 -16.15 -26.27
C GLU A 329 39.70 -14.80 -26.30
N ALA A 330 40.22 -14.52 -25.10
CA ALA A 330 41.55 -14.08 -24.70
C ALA A 330 42.01 -12.65 -25.06
N ASP A 331 42.38 -11.80 -24.14
CA ASP A 331 43.68 -11.67 -23.47
C ASP A 331 43.74 -10.34 -22.69
N ALA A 332 44.29 -10.38 -21.53
CA ALA A 332 44.67 -9.22 -20.71
C ALA A 332 46.18 -9.08 -20.68
N PRO A 333 46.78 -8.15 -19.92
CA PRO A 333 46.94 -6.70 -20.01
C PRO A 333 48.41 -6.34 -20.36
N PRO A 334 49.08 -5.20 -20.14
CA PRO A 334 49.24 -4.47 -18.90
C PRO A 334 49.49 -2.93 -18.93
N SER A 335 49.29 -2.33 -17.80
CA SER A 335 50.13 -1.37 -17.01
C SER A 335 50.80 -0.10 -17.57
N SER A 336 50.68 0.87 -16.68
CA SER A 336 51.68 1.89 -16.23
C SER A 336 51.69 3.24 -16.96
N ALA A 337 51.53 4.28 -16.25
CA ALA A 337 52.28 5.08 -15.33
C ALA A 337 52.34 6.58 -15.73
N SER A 338 52.00 7.36 -14.79
CA SER A 338 52.71 8.55 -14.23
C SER A 338 52.88 9.85 -14.99
N ALA A 339 52.58 10.85 -14.22
CA ALA A 339 53.32 12.10 -13.86
C ALA A 339 52.79 13.42 -14.48
N ALA A 340 52.27 14.21 -13.62
CA ALA A 340 52.83 15.44 -12.99
C ALA A 340 52.81 16.74 -13.79
N GLY A 341 52.32 17.75 -13.10
CA GLY A 341 52.94 19.04 -13.09
C GLY A 341 52.12 20.24 -13.55
N GLY A 342 51.83 21.16 -12.65
CA GLY A 342 52.08 22.58 -12.81
C GLY A 342 50.90 23.55 -12.71
N SER A 343 50.71 24.08 -11.51
CA SER A 343 50.18 25.47 -11.34
C SER A 343 51.26 26.47 -11.70
N PRO A 344 50.95 27.73 -12.06
CA PRO A 344 50.67 28.76 -11.06
C PRO A 344 49.70 29.89 -11.42
N ALA A 345 49.16 30.55 -10.43
CA ALA A 345 48.67 31.94 -10.43
C ALA A 345 49.89 32.90 -10.31
N PRO A 346 49.82 34.26 -10.32
CA PRO A 346 48.78 35.15 -9.84
C PRO A 346 48.67 36.52 -10.56
N GLY A 347 47.86 37.42 -9.99
CA GLY A 347 47.92 38.89 -10.11
C GLY A 347 46.66 39.52 -10.70
N GLY A 348 45.91 40.44 -10.14
CA GLY A 348 46.16 41.52 -9.24
C GLY A 348 45.63 42.80 -9.88
N GLY A 349 44.76 43.57 -9.18
CA GLY A 349 44.47 44.93 -9.61
C GLY A 349 43.05 45.45 -9.32
N ASP A 350 42.88 46.02 -8.22
CA ASP A 350 42.29 47.26 -7.67
C ASP A 350 41.32 48.11 -8.51
N GLY A 351 40.27 48.61 -7.85
CA GLY A 351 39.55 49.83 -8.21
C GLY A 351 38.07 49.88 -7.85
N GLY A 352 37.69 50.33 -6.63
CA GLY A 352 36.34 50.88 -6.34
C GLY A 352 36.37 52.39 -6.48
N PRO A 353 35.35 53.18 -6.03
CA PRO A 353 33.93 52.91 -5.76
C PRO A 353 32.96 53.87 -6.49
N GLY A 354 31.67 53.61 -6.48
CA GLY A 354 30.69 54.63 -6.94
C GLY A 354 29.25 54.23 -6.56
N ALA A 355 28.65 55.06 -5.76
CA ALA A 355 27.32 54.95 -5.18
C ALA A 355 26.16 55.17 -6.17
N GLY A 356 25.00 54.59 -5.83
CA GLY A 356 23.73 55.24 -6.09
C GLY A 356 22.72 54.47 -6.92
N GLY A 357 21.54 54.19 -6.35
CA GLY A 357 20.34 54.02 -7.11
C GLY A 357 19.53 52.77 -6.79
N VAL A 358 18.66 52.88 -5.82
CA VAL A 358 17.62 51.89 -5.53
C VAL A 358 16.51 52.05 -6.55
N THR A 359 16.27 51.01 -7.37
CA THR A 359 15.05 50.89 -8.19
C THR A 359 14.41 49.53 -7.88
N PRO A 360 13.09 49.45 -7.61
CA PRO A 360 12.43 48.20 -7.32
C PRO A 360 12.29 47.32 -8.57
N PRO A 361 12.32 45.98 -8.42
CA PRO A 361 12.24 45.10 -9.57
C PRO A 361 10.83 45.12 -10.19
N SER A 362 10.80 45.44 -11.46
CA SER A 362 9.64 45.34 -12.32
C SER A 362 9.12 43.90 -12.33
N VAL A 363 7.83 43.74 -12.06
CA VAL A 363 7.07 42.52 -12.25
C VAL A 363 7.05 42.22 -13.74
N THR A 364 7.75 41.18 -14.14
CA THR A 364 7.63 40.61 -15.50
C THR A 364 6.29 39.92 -15.61
N PRO A 365 5.45 40.23 -16.58
CA PRO A 365 4.17 39.56 -16.76
C PRO A 365 4.38 38.11 -17.16
N SER A 366 3.67 37.23 -16.48
CA SER A 366 3.53 35.81 -16.79
C SER A 366 3.05 35.66 -18.25
N PRO A 367 3.63 34.77 -19.08
CA PRO A 367 3.14 34.57 -20.42
C PRO A 367 1.75 33.96 -20.38
N SER A 368 0.83 34.61 -21.06
CA SER A 368 -0.51 34.13 -21.41
C SER A 368 -0.43 32.76 -22.09
N PRO A 369 -1.45 31.90 -21.95
CA PRO A 369 -1.44 30.59 -22.59
C PRO A 369 -1.39 30.75 -24.11
N PRO A 370 -0.54 29.98 -24.81
CA PRO A 370 -0.49 30.02 -26.26
C PRO A 370 -1.81 29.53 -26.82
N GLY A 371 -2.42 30.37 -27.65
CA GLY A 371 -3.52 30.02 -28.53
C GLY A 371 -3.14 28.84 -29.44
N THR A 372 -4.14 28.19 -29.97
CA THR A 372 -4.19 27.10 -30.95
C THR A 372 -3.00 27.03 -31.92
N GLY A 373 -1.84 26.61 -31.46
CA GLY A 373 -0.69 26.21 -32.23
C GLY A 373 -0.73 24.69 -32.43
N GLY A 374 -0.51 24.21 -33.63
CA GLY A 374 -0.42 22.78 -33.93
C GLY A 374 0.65 22.09 -33.07
N LEU A 375 0.51 20.77 -32.89
CA LEU A 375 1.50 19.96 -32.18
C LEU A 375 2.89 20.08 -32.85
N PRO A 376 3.97 19.97 -32.09
CA PRO A 376 5.31 19.92 -32.65
C PRO A 376 5.44 18.78 -33.70
N PRO A 377 6.30 18.94 -34.71
CA PRO A 377 6.55 17.87 -35.67
C PRO A 377 6.92 16.55 -34.98
N GLY A 378 6.36 15.45 -35.43
CA GLY A 378 6.62 14.13 -34.83
C GLY A 378 5.75 13.77 -33.63
N PHE A 379 4.84 14.64 -33.17
CA PHE A 379 3.88 14.31 -32.13
C PHE A 379 2.46 14.10 -32.72
N SER A 380 1.73 13.15 -32.15
CA SER A 380 0.33 12.87 -32.46
C SER A 380 -0.51 12.75 -31.21
N THR A 381 -1.78 13.19 -31.27
CA THR A 381 -2.69 13.09 -30.12
C THR A 381 -3.13 11.65 -29.92
N TYR A 382 -2.79 11.10 -28.76
CA TYR A 382 -3.32 9.84 -28.28
C TYR A 382 -4.57 10.10 -27.43
N ARG A 383 -5.63 9.33 -27.68
CA ARG A 383 -6.86 9.34 -26.87
C ARG A 383 -6.96 8.03 -26.11
N ALA A 384 -6.91 8.10 -24.81
CA ALA A 384 -6.97 6.93 -23.95
C ALA A 384 -8.42 6.43 -23.80
N PRO A 385 -8.65 5.11 -23.74
CA PRO A 385 -9.97 4.54 -23.40
C PRO A 385 -10.51 5.03 -22.06
N GLU A 386 -9.62 5.40 -21.14
CA GLU A 386 -9.91 5.97 -19.82
C GLU A 386 -10.37 7.44 -19.87
N GLY A 387 -10.54 8.01 -21.06
CA GLY A 387 -11.12 9.31 -21.31
C GLY A 387 -10.13 10.47 -21.40
N PHE A 388 -8.87 10.37 -21.00
CA PHE A 388 -7.89 11.44 -21.15
C PHE A 388 -7.26 11.46 -22.56
N SER A 389 -6.62 12.57 -22.91
CA SER A 389 -5.79 12.64 -24.10
C SER A 389 -4.47 13.34 -23.85
N VAL A 390 -3.42 12.95 -24.59
CA VAL A 390 -2.09 13.54 -24.53
C VAL A 390 -1.38 13.36 -25.87
N ALA A 391 -0.54 14.31 -26.28
CA ALA A 391 0.29 14.15 -27.46
C ALA A 391 1.50 13.27 -27.15
N LEU A 392 1.74 12.25 -27.95
CA LEU A 392 2.86 11.33 -27.83
C LEU A 392 3.80 11.46 -29.02
N PRO A 393 5.12 11.25 -28.85
CA PRO A 393 6.06 11.15 -29.98
C PRO A 393 5.71 10.01 -30.93
N GLY A 394 6.08 10.12 -32.18
CA GLY A 394 5.89 9.05 -33.17
C GLY A 394 6.55 7.75 -32.71
N GLY A 395 5.85 6.64 -32.89
CA GLY A 395 6.33 5.32 -32.47
C GLY A 395 6.09 4.98 -30.99
N TRP A 396 5.66 5.95 -30.15
CA TRP A 396 5.30 5.67 -28.76
C TRP A 396 3.96 4.96 -28.68
N LYS A 397 3.91 3.98 -27.82
CA LYS A 397 2.74 3.14 -27.55
C LYS A 397 2.52 2.97 -26.06
N ARG A 398 1.38 2.44 -25.70
CA ARG A 398 1.08 2.01 -24.35
C ARG A 398 1.93 0.78 -24.03
N LEU A 399 2.78 0.89 -23.02
CA LEU A 399 3.66 -0.19 -22.56
C LEU A 399 2.99 -1.01 -21.47
N ASP A 400 2.36 -0.31 -20.50
CA ASP A 400 1.76 -0.95 -19.33
C ASP A 400 0.50 -0.21 -18.89
N THR A 401 -0.38 -0.95 -18.23
CA THR A 401 -1.57 -0.41 -17.58
C THR A 401 -1.87 -1.18 -16.32
N SER A 402 -1.90 -0.46 -15.21
CA SER A 402 -2.47 -0.95 -13.97
C SER A 402 -3.79 -0.24 -13.70
N ASP A 403 -4.83 -0.99 -13.39
CA ASP A 403 -6.15 -0.49 -13.00
C ASP A 403 -6.50 -1.06 -11.63
N THR A 404 -7.04 -0.23 -10.80
CA THR A 404 -7.52 -0.60 -9.48
C THR A 404 -9.02 -0.37 -9.40
N ALA A 405 -9.75 -1.32 -9.96
CA ALA A 405 -11.22 -1.40 -9.87
C ALA A 405 -11.96 -0.11 -10.22
N GLY A 406 -11.44 0.66 -11.18
CA GLY A 406 -12.03 1.93 -11.58
C GLY A 406 -11.79 3.11 -10.62
N LEU A 407 -11.13 2.89 -9.47
CA LEU A 407 -10.83 3.95 -8.49
C LEU A 407 -9.51 4.66 -8.76
N ALA A 408 -8.60 3.98 -9.41
CA ALA A 408 -7.33 4.54 -9.83
C ALA A 408 -6.76 3.73 -11.01
N TYR A 409 -6.13 4.40 -11.94
CA TYR A 409 -5.38 3.73 -13.01
C TYR A 409 -4.06 4.43 -13.28
N ARG A 410 -3.12 3.68 -13.81
CA ARG A 410 -1.87 4.20 -14.34
C ARG A 410 -1.65 3.62 -15.72
N VAL A 411 -1.35 4.50 -16.67
CA VAL A 411 -0.97 4.14 -18.04
C VAL A 411 0.43 4.64 -18.30
N THR A 412 1.34 3.76 -18.68
CA THR A 412 2.72 4.09 -19.03
C THR A 412 2.91 4.02 -20.55
N PHE A 413 3.49 5.06 -21.12
CA PHE A 413 3.81 5.19 -22.53
C PHE A 413 5.30 5.23 -22.75
N GLY A 414 5.74 4.70 -23.89
CA GLY A 414 7.13 4.69 -24.34
C GLY A 414 7.25 4.00 -25.69
N ALA A 415 8.48 3.80 -26.16
CA ALA A 415 8.77 3.03 -27.37
C ALA A 415 9.75 1.90 -27.05
N ASP A 416 9.76 0.84 -27.86
CA ASP A 416 10.69 -0.26 -27.71
C ASP A 416 12.14 0.24 -27.86
N GLY A 417 12.96 -0.02 -26.85
CA GLY A 417 14.36 0.42 -26.83
C GLY A 417 14.58 1.90 -26.45
N ASP A 418 13.52 2.67 -26.18
CA ASP A 418 13.62 4.04 -25.63
C ASP A 418 13.52 3.97 -24.10
N PRO A 419 14.55 4.40 -23.34
CA PRO A 419 14.51 4.37 -21.89
C PRO A 419 13.58 5.43 -21.29
N ARG A 420 13.04 6.33 -22.10
CA ARG A 420 12.17 7.41 -21.65
C ARG A 420 10.73 6.94 -21.55
N THR A 421 10.03 7.38 -20.51
CA THR A 421 8.63 7.00 -20.27
C THR A 421 7.78 8.17 -19.79
N LEU A 422 6.50 8.17 -20.19
CA LEU A 422 5.47 9.02 -19.62
C LEU A 422 4.44 8.15 -18.91
N ALA A 423 4.25 8.35 -17.62
CA ALA A 423 3.18 7.70 -16.88
C ALA A 423 2.08 8.72 -16.54
N VAL A 424 0.85 8.39 -16.87
CA VAL A 424 -0.37 9.12 -16.51
C VAL A 424 -1.10 8.31 -15.45
N THR A 425 -1.30 8.89 -14.27
CA THR A 425 -2.02 8.24 -13.17
C THR A 425 -3.26 9.07 -12.83
N TYR A 426 -4.39 8.42 -12.68
CA TYR A 426 -5.64 8.96 -12.15
C TYR A 426 -5.96 8.31 -10.81
N SER A 427 -6.58 9.05 -9.91
CA SER A 427 -7.11 8.52 -8.65
C SER A 427 -8.37 9.28 -8.22
N GLU A 428 -9.33 8.54 -7.69
CA GLU A 428 -10.56 9.07 -7.07
C GLU A 428 -10.40 9.37 -5.57
N ARG A 429 -9.19 9.15 -5.02
CA ARG A 429 -8.89 9.31 -3.60
C ARG A 429 -7.61 10.10 -3.38
N VAL A 430 -7.59 11.35 -3.84
CA VAL A 430 -6.49 12.28 -3.58
C VAL A 430 -6.87 13.26 -2.46
N GLY A 431 -5.86 13.69 -1.68
CA GLY A 431 -6.03 14.74 -0.67
C GLY A 431 -6.47 16.07 -1.30
N ALA A 432 -6.95 16.99 -0.45
CA ALA A 432 -7.44 18.29 -0.89
C ALA A 432 -6.33 19.33 -1.17
N ASP A 433 -5.06 19.02 -0.93
CA ASP A 433 -3.89 19.88 -1.12
C ASP A 433 -2.87 19.14 -1.99
N ALA A 434 -2.58 19.67 -3.17
CA ALA A 434 -1.70 19.03 -4.14
C ALA A 434 -0.26 18.87 -3.66
N VAL A 435 0.25 19.80 -2.84
CA VAL A 435 1.59 19.71 -2.23
C VAL A 435 1.62 18.63 -1.15
N ALA A 436 0.56 18.56 -0.33
CA ALA A 436 0.44 17.54 0.70
C ALA A 436 0.34 16.13 0.09
N VAL A 437 -0.35 15.96 -1.04
CA VAL A 437 -0.42 14.67 -1.76
C VAL A 437 0.98 14.21 -2.17
N TRP A 438 1.80 15.08 -2.74
CA TRP A 438 3.18 14.71 -3.09
C TRP A 438 4.01 14.37 -1.86
N ARG A 439 3.97 15.21 -0.83
CA ARG A 439 4.80 15.07 0.37
C ARG A 439 4.38 13.89 1.27
N ASP A 440 3.06 13.70 1.46
CA ASP A 440 2.54 12.79 2.47
C ASP A 440 2.12 11.43 1.90
N ASP A 441 1.67 11.40 0.62
CA ASP A 441 1.13 10.19 0.00
C ASP A 441 2.09 9.58 -1.03
N VAL A 442 2.85 10.40 -1.78
CA VAL A 442 3.70 9.93 -2.88
C VAL A 442 5.16 9.76 -2.47
N GLU A 443 5.77 10.81 -1.92
CA GLU A 443 7.21 10.83 -1.60
C GLU A 443 7.64 9.70 -0.65
N PRO A 444 6.89 9.35 0.42
CA PRO A 444 7.29 8.23 1.29
C PRO A 444 7.35 6.89 0.57
N GLY A 445 6.65 6.77 -0.56
CA GLY A 445 6.74 5.61 -1.44
C GLY A 445 8.01 5.59 -2.28
N LEU A 446 8.39 6.75 -2.79
CA LEU A 446 9.61 6.91 -3.60
C LEU A 446 10.88 6.75 -2.75
N GLU A 447 10.89 7.24 -1.51
CA GLU A 447 11.99 7.08 -0.55
C GLU A 447 12.35 5.62 -0.24
N ARG A 448 11.40 4.70 -0.47
CA ARG A 448 11.61 3.25 -0.30
C ARG A 448 12.25 2.60 -1.53
N SER A 449 12.26 3.30 -2.65
CA SER A 449 12.91 2.84 -3.87
C SER A 449 14.41 3.14 -3.81
N GLY A 450 15.24 2.26 -4.37
CA GLY A 450 16.69 2.48 -4.42
C GLY A 450 17.04 3.75 -5.20
N GLY A 451 18.07 4.46 -4.72
CA GLY A 451 18.60 5.64 -5.42
C GLY A 451 17.71 6.88 -5.42
N TYR A 452 16.64 6.91 -4.60
CA TYR A 452 15.79 8.10 -4.49
C TYR A 452 16.55 9.30 -3.88
N GLU A 453 16.51 10.42 -4.60
CA GLU A 453 17.04 11.71 -4.15
C GLU A 453 16.15 12.82 -4.71
N ARG A 454 15.45 13.56 -3.85
CA ARG A 454 14.61 14.67 -4.30
C ARG A 454 15.45 15.86 -4.79
N ILE A 455 15.04 16.43 -5.91
CA ILE A 455 15.65 17.62 -6.50
C ILE A 455 14.82 18.85 -6.09
N GLY A 456 15.36 19.67 -5.23
CA GLY A 456 14.68 20.89 -4.75
C GLY A 456 13.48 20.60 -3.85
N GLY A 457 12.47 21.48 -3.88
CA GLY A 457 11.24 21.39 -3.10
C GLY A 457 10.03 20.97 -3.92
N ILE A 458 8.98 20.50 -3.25
CA ILE A 458 7.66 20.35 -3.87
C ILE A 458 7.07 21.75 -4.03
N THR A 459 6.75 22.14 -5.26
CA THR A 459 6.35 23.51 -5.59
C THR A 459 4.87 23.57 -5.97
N ALA A 460 4.09 24.36 -5.22
CA ALA A 460 2.70 24.63 -5.57
C ALA A 460 2.60 25.34 -6.94
N ARG A 461 1.64 24.93 -7.75
CA ARG A 461 1.38 25.45 -9.10
C ARG A 461 -0.11 25.57 -9.38
N THR A 462 -0.44 26.30 -10.41
CA THR A 462 -1.75 26.23 -11.07
C THR A 462 -1.56 25.60 -12.43
N TYR A 463 -2.34 24.55 -12.74
CA TYR A 463 -2.30 23.86 -14.00
C TYR A 463 -3.71 23.72 -14.58
N GLN A 464 -3.92 24.30 -15.75
CA GLN A 464 -5.25 24.36 -16.40
C GLN A 464 -6.35 24.92 -15.49
N GLY A 465 -6.02 25.97 -14.72
CA GLY A 465 -6.95 26.60 -13.76
C GLY A 465 -7.21 25.80 -12.48
N ARG A 466 -6.45 24.73 -12.22
CA ARG A 466 -6.61 23.84 -11.08
C ARG A 466 -5.41 23.89 -10.17
N GLU A 467 -5.63 23.57 -8.90
CA GLU A 467 -4.55 23.41 -7.93
C GLU A 467 -3.65 22.25 -8.33
N ALA A 468 -2.35 22.46 -8.35
CA ALA A 468 -1.34 21.52 -8.78
C ALA A 468 -0.06 21.65 -7.95
N ALA A 469 0.79 20.63 -8.00
CA ALA A 469 2.14 20.68 -7.45
C ALA A 469 3.12 19.90 -8.32
N ASP A 470 4.35 20.42 -8.38
CA ASP A 470 5.46 19.82 -9.10
C ASP A 470 6.49 19.26 -8.11
N MET A 471 7.04 18.09 -8.44
CA MET A 471 8.14 17.47 -7.73
C MET A 471 9.12 16.83 -8.71
N GLU A 472 10.42 16.94 -8.45
CA GLU A 472 11.46 16.29 -9.23
C GLU A 472 12.35 15.43 -8.34
N TRP A 473 12.86 14.33 -8.90
CA TRP A 473 13.74 13.42 -8.16
C TRP A 473 14.62 12.58 -9.09
N TYR A 474 15.70 12.07 -8.53
CA TYR A 474 16.47 10.98 -9.10
C TYR A 474 15.99 9.64 -8.53
N ALA A 475 16.16 8.58 -9.31
CA ALA A 475 15.97 7.19 -8.90
C ALA A 475 16.94 6.31 -9.69
N GLU A 476 17.06 5.05 -9.29
CA GLU A 476 17.75 4.01 -10.08
C GLU A 476 16.69 3.15 -10.78
N ASP A 477 16.88 2.93 -12.07
CA ASP A 477 16.08 2.05 -12.91
C ASP A 477 17.03 1.14 -13.70
N ASP A 478 16.95 -0.18 -13.50
CA ASP A 478 17.84 -1.19 -14.08
C ASP A 478 19.36 -0.84 -13.94
N GLY A 479 19.76 -0.26 -12.80
CA GLY A 479 21.13 0.16 -12.55
C GLY A 479 21.54 1.46 -13.26
N ALA A 480 20.64 2.11 -13.98
CA ALA A 480 20.86 3.42 -14.56
C ALA A 480 20.21 4.52 -13.70
N ARG A 481 20.91 5.64 -13.51
CA ARG A 481 20.35 6.79 -12.82
C ARG A 481 19.38 7.52 -13.76
N VAL A 482 18.12 7.62 -13.36
CA VAL A 482 17.05 8.32 -14.07
C VAL A 482 16.63 9.58 -13.30
N ARG A 483 16.13 10.59 -14.03
CA ARG A 483 15.48 11.76 -13.47
C ARG A 483 14.02 11.78 -13.87
N THR A 484 13.15 12.03 -12.90
CA THR A 484 11.72 12.11 -13.09
C THR A 484 11.19 13.48 -12.68
N PHE A 485 10.35 14.06 -13.52
CA PHE A 485 9.49 15.19 -13.20
C PHE A 485 8.07 14.68 -13.01
N GLY A 486 7.44 15.08 -11.93
CA GLY A 486 6.05 14.76 -11.63
C GLY A 486 5.21 16.02 -11.44
N ARG A 487 4.07 16.13 -12.13
CA ARG A 487 3.03 17.13 -11.90
C ARG A 487 1.75 16.45 -11.48
N GLY A 488 1.31 16.68 -10.23
CA GLY A 488 0.00 16.28 -9.74
C GLY A 488 -0.96 17.47 -9.76
N PHE A 489 -2.25 17.26 -10.09
CA PHE A 489 -3.25 18.30 -10.02
C PHE A 489 -4.62 17.73 -9.64
N LEU A 490 -5.42 18.56 -8.97
CA LEU A 490 -6.70 18.18 -8.39
C LEU A 490 -7.85 18.50 -9.36
N LEU A 491 -8.79 17.55 -9.49
CA LEU A 491 -10.03 17.76 -10.24
C LEU A 491 -11.19 18.24 -9.34
N GLY A 492 -10.99 18.19 -8.01
CA GLY A 492 -12.05 18.36 -7.03
C GLY A 492 -12.77 17.04 -6.70
N GLY A 493 -13.49 17.01 -5.56
CA GLY A 493 -14.21 15.83 -5.12
C GLY A 493 -13.32 14.63 -4.77
N GLY A 494 -12.06 14.87 -4.33
CA GLY A 494 -11.11 13.80 -4.02
C GLY A 494 -10.45 13.17 -5.25
N ARG A 495 -10.65 13.71 -6.44
CA ARG A 495 -10.11 13.19 -7.71
C ARG A 495 -8.91 14.00 -8.18
N GLY A 496 -7.97 13.33 -8.84
CA GLY A 496 -6.78 14.00 -9.39
C GLY A 496 -6.03 13.16 -10.40
N PHE A 497 -5.18 13.85 -11.14
CA PHE A 497 -4.22 13.24 -12.08
C PHE A 497 -2.79 13.54 -11.66
N SER A 498 -1.86 12.65 -12.03
CA SER A 498 -0.45 12.98 -12.10
C SER A 498 0.16 12.55 -13.42
N LEU A 499 1.04 13.40 -13.96
CA LEU A 499 1.89 13.11 -15.11
C LEU A 499 3.32 12.97 -14.60
N ARG A 500 3.99 11.87 -14.93
CA ARG A 500 5.38 11.60 -14.57
C ARG A 500 6.18 11.37 -15.83
N TRP A 501 7.15 12.22 -16.08
CA TRP A 501 8.11 12.11 -17.16
C TRP A 501 9.43 11.61 -16.60
N THR A 502 9.90 10.47 -17.07
CA THR A 502 11.15 9.84 -16.67
C THR A 502 12.08 9.72 -17.87
N THR A 503 13.35 10.08 -17.68
CA THR A 503 14.41 9.97 -18.67
C THR A 503 15.74 9.64 -17.99
N PRO A 504 16.73 9.02 -18.67
CA PRO A 504 18.08 8.93 -18.13
C PRO A 504 18.56 10.30 -17.65
N ALA A 505 19.25 10.33 -16.52
CA ALA A 505 19.66 11.61 -15.91
C ALA A 505 20.61 12.41 -16.83
N ALA A 506 21.40 11.74 -17.66
CA ALA A 506 22.29 12.35 -18.65
C ALA A 506 21.51 13.08 -19.77
N ASP A 507 20.35 12.55 -20.15
CA ASP A 507 19.56 13.05 -21.30
C ASP A 507 18.53 14.11 -20.89
N TRP A 508 18.50 14.48 -19.62
CA TRP A 508 17.51 15.43 -19.10
C TRP A 508 17.55 16.81 -19.75
N GLU A 509 18.74 17.29 -20.02
CA GLU A 509 18.97 18.62 -20.62
C GLU A 509 18.85 18.62 -22.14
N GLU A 510 18.67 17.47 -22.77
CA GLU A 510 18.52 17.39 -24.21
C GLU A 510 17.29 18.15 -24.71
N PRO A 511 17.41 18.84 -25.85
CA PRO A 511 16.28 19.57 -26.44
C PRO A 511 15.05 18.69 -26.66
N THR A 512 15.23 17.44 -27.08
CA THR A 512 14.16 16.43 -27.30
C THR A 512 13.43 16.07 -26.01
N SER A 513 14.14 15.89 -24.89
CA SER A 513 13.56 15.58 -23.58
C SER A 513 12.76 16.76 -23.03
N ARG A 514 13.29 17.96 -23.20
CA ARG A 514 12.61 19.21 -22.78
C ARG A 514 11.39 19.54 -23.64
N GLU A 515 11.45 19.27 -24.93
CA GLU A 515 10.33 19.44 -25.86
C GLU A 515 9.22 18.44 -25.54
N ALA A 516 9.57 17.17 -25.29
CA ALA A 516 8.63 16.14 -24.91
C ALA A 516 7.88 16.51 -23.62
N LEU A 517 8.59 16.91 -22.56
CA LEU A 517 7.97 17.33 -21.29
C LEU A 517 7.01 18.52 -21.50
N ARG A 518 7.43 19.54 -22.25
CA ARG A 518 6.57 20.72 -22.55
C ARG A 518 5.33 20.29 -23.34
N THR A 519 5.51 19.40 -24.32
CA THR A 519 4.41 18.90 -25.15
C THR A 519 3.42 18.08 -24.34
N PHE A 520 3.88 17.17 -23.48
CA PHE A 520 2.99 16.40 -22.60
C PHE A 520 2.16 17.30 -21.68
N LEU A 521 2.82 18.25 -21.00
CA LEU A 521 2.13 19.18 -20.11
C LEU A 521 1.19 20.14 -20.85
N GLY A 522 1.53 20.56 -22.07
CA GLY A 522 0.71 21.47 -22.87
C GLY A 522 -0.51 20.79 -23.52
N SER A 523 -0.34 19.54 -23.92
CA SER A 523 -1.35 18.78 -24.70
C SER A 523 -2.27 17.91 -23.85
N PHE A 524 -1.89 17.59 -22.60
CA PHE A 524 -2.72 16.75 -21.75
C PHE A 524 -4.10 17.38 -21.53
N ARG A 525 -5.14 16.57 -21.67
CA ARG A 525 -6.51 16.94 -21.32
C ARG A 525 -7.11 15.81 -20.49
N PRO A 526 -7.58 16.09 -19.26
CA PRO A 526 -8.37 15.12 -18.51
C PRO A 526 -9.66 14.83 -19.25
N GLY A 527 -10.14 13.61 -19.20
CA GLY A 527 -11.47 13.26 -19.70
C GLY A 527 -12.54 14.03 -18.93
N SER A 528 -13.67 14.26 -19.59
CA SER A 528 -14.87 14.67 -18.86
C SER A 528 -15.29 13.52 -17.96
N PRO A 529 -15.67 13.80 -16.70
CA PRO A 529 -16.12 12.80 -15.77
C PRO A 529 -17.38 12.08 -16.22
#